data_f8d3c0ce1044ce1b2845b634e3ccc8a3
#
_entry.id   f8d3c0ce1044ce1b2845b634e3ccc8a3
#
_cell.length_a   1.000
_cell.length_b   1.000
_cell.length_c   1.000
_cell.angle_alpha   90.00
_cell.angle_beta   90.00
_cell.angle_gamma   90.00
#
_symmetry.space_group_name_H-M   'P 1'
#
loop_
_entity.id
_entity.type
_entity.pdbx_description
1 polymer ?
#
loop_
_entity_poly.entity_id
_entity_poly.type
_entity_poly.pdbx_seq_one_letter_code
_entity_poly.pdbx_strand_id
1 'polypeptide(L)'
;MYEGAIQDLIDALGRLPGIGPKSAQRIAFHILQSENETAHALIDAIRTVKERVKFCVQCGNVSEEDECRICRDPRRDPTQICVVEESKDVIAIERTREFRGKYHVLGGAISPIDGIGPEQLRIRELMTRLADSNIVEVILATDPNLEGEATATYLARLIKPMGLKVSRLASGLPVGGDLEYADEVTLGRAFEGRRNVEG
;
A
#
# COMPACT_ATOMS: atom_id res chain seq x y z
N MET A 1 4.42 29.33 -24.38
CA MET A 1 5.46 28.40 -23.88
C MET A 1 6.51 29.29 -23.23
N TYR A 2 6.87 29.00 -22.01
CA TYR A 2 7.95 29.74 -21.30
C TYR A 2 9.30 29.26 -21.81
N GLU A 3 10.38 29.93 -21.46
CA GLU A 3 11.73 29.58 -21.88
C GLU A 3 12.66 29.41 -20.67
N GLY A 4 13.71 28.60 -20.82
CA GLY A 4 14.74 28.39 -19.80
C GLY A 4 14.23 27.68 -18.54
N ALA A 5 14.85 27.99 -17.41
CA ALA A 5 14.69 27.28 -16.14
C ALA A 5 13.23 27.14 -15.64
N ILE A 6 12.38 28.13 -15.96
CA ILE A 6 10.99 28.05 -15.54
C ILE A 6 10.23 26.97 -16.34
N GLN A 7 10.51 26.82 -17.63
CA GLN A 7 9.93 25.77 -18.45
C GLN A 7 10.44 24.39 -17.99
N ASP A 8 11.74 24.27 -17.70
CA ASP A 8 12.34 23.03 -17.19
C ASP A 8 11.67 22.57 -15.89
N LEU A 9 11.39 23.51 -14.97
CA LEU A 9 10.69 23.21 -13.73
C LEU A 9 9.24 22.77 -13.98
N ILE A 10 8.51 23.43 -14.89
CA ILE A 10 7.14 23.05 -15.27
C ILE A 10 7.15 21.63 -15.85
N ASP A 11 8.09 21.33 -16.74
CA ASP A 11 8.20 20.02 -17.37
C ASP A 11 8.54 18.91 -16.36
N ALA A 12 9.45 19.20 -15.42
CA ALA A 12 9.82 18.28 -14.35
C ALA A 12 8.61 17.96 -13.44
N LEU A 13 7.86 18.99 -13.05
CA LEU A 13 6.65 18.82 -12.23
C LEU A 13 5.53 18.09 -13.00
N GLY A 14 5.40 18.36 -14.29
CA GLY A 14 4.40 17.72 -15.15
C GLY A 14 4.63 16.21 -15.40
N ARG A 15 5.83 15.69 -15.07
CA ARG A 15 6.14 14.25 -15.10
C ARG A 15 5.67 13.50 -13.86
N LEU A 16 5.28 14.24 -12.81
CA LEU A 16 4.79 13.62 -11.58
C LEU A 16 3.35 13.11 -11.78
N PRO A 17 3.03 11.90 -11.28
CA PRO A 17 1.70 11.34 -11.41
C PRO A 17 0.65 12.25 -10.75
N GLY A 18 -0.47 12.45 -11.45
CA GLY A 18 -1.56 13.32 -10.99
C GLY A 18 -1.32 14.82 -11.17
N ILE A 19 -0.17 15.26 -11.67
CA ILE A 19 0.13 16.66 -11.95
C ILE A 19 -0.03 16.95 -13.45
N GLY A 20 -1.17 17.53 -13.81
CA GLY A 20 -1.40 18.00 -15.19
C GLY A 20 -0.70 19.33 -15.48
N PRO A 21 -0.66 19.76 -16.78
CA PRO A 21 0.06 20.95 -17.23
C PRO A 21 -0.29 22.23 -16.45
N LYS A 22 -1.58 22.46 -16.18
CA LYS A 22 -2.04 23.64 -15.42
C LYS A 22 -1.55 23.63 -13.96
N SER A 23 -1.54 22.45 -13.34
CA SER A 23 -1.05 22.29 -11.96
C SER A 23 0.45 22.45 -11.90
N ALA A 24 1.21 21.86 -12.84
CA ALA A 24 2.65 22.01 -12.94
C ALA A 24 3.04 23.50 -13.06
N GLN A 25 2.40 24.22 -13.96
CA GLN A 25 2.62 25.67 -14.14
C GLN A 25 2.33 26.43 -12.83
N ARG A 26 1.19 26.19 -12.19
CA ARG A 26 0.81 26.87 -10.94
C ARG A 26 1.81 26.60 -9.81
N ILE A 27 2.29 25.36 -9.67
CA ILE A 27 3.29 25.00 -8.67
C ILE A 27 4.63 25.67 -8.98
N ALA A 28 5.09 25.66 -10.24
CA ALA A 28 6.35 26.29 -10.64
C ALA A 28 6.34 27.79 -10.35
N PHE A 29 5.25 28.50 -10.65
CA PHE A 29 5.12 29.93 -10.33
C PHE A 29 5.03 30.21 -8.83
N HIS A 30 4.39 29.33 -8.06
CA HIS A 30 4.37 29.43 -6.62
C HIS A 30 5.80 29.31 -6.04
N ILE A 31 6.59 28.34 -6.51
CA ILE A 31 7.99 28.19 -6.11
C ILE A 31 8.82 29.42 -6.48
N LEU A 32 8.63 29.95 -7.71
CA LEU A 32 9.35 31.15 -8.17
C LEU A 32 9.07 32.37 -7.29
N GLN A 33 7.84 32.50 -6.79
CA GLN A 33 7.40 33.64 -5.96
C GLN A 33 7.65 33.42 -4.45
N SER A 34 7.94 32.19 -4.03
CA SER A 34 8.22 31.87 -2.63
C SER A 34 9.64 32.33 -2.24
N GLU A 35 9.87 32.45 -0.94
CA GLU A 35 11.20 32.69 -0.40
C GLU A 35 12.16 31.55 -0.75
N ASN A 36 13.44 31.85 -0.96
CA ASN A 36 14.45 30.86 -1.32
C ASN A 36 14.56 29.72 -0.29
N GLU A 37 14.36 30.03 0.99
CA GLU A 37 14.37 29.06 2.08
C GLU A 37 13.30 27.97 1.89
N THR A 38 12.12 28.35 1.44
CA THR A 38 11.02 27.41 1.16
C THR A 38 11.37 26.46 0.00
N ALA A 39 11.96 27.03 -1.07
CA ALA A 39 12.41 26.23 -2.22
C ALA A 39 13.56 25.28 -1.83
N HIS A 40 14.54 25.75 -1.07
CA HIS A 40 15.63 24.91 -0.57
C HIS A 40 15.13 23.79 0.36
N ALA A 41 14.21 24.09 1.27
CA ALA A 41 13.61 23.07 2.15
C ALA A 41 12.95 21.94 1.35
N LEU A 42 12.25 22.24 0.25
CA LEU A 42 11.67 21.23 -0.64
C LEU A 42 12.76 20.38 -1.33
N ILE A 43 13.80 21.02 -1.86
CA ILE A 43 14.94 20.35 -2.50
C ILE A 43 15.60 19.38 -1.50
N ASP A 44 15.86 19.84 -0.29
CA ASP A 44 16.50 19.05 0.75
C ASP A 44 15.61 17.89 1.24
N ALA A 45 14.30 18.09 1.33
CA ALA A 45 13.37 17.04 1.65
C ALA A 45 13.38 15.92 0.59
N ILE A 46 13.33 16.29 -0.70
CA ILE A 46 13.40 15.33 -1.82
C ILE A 46 14.74 14.57 -1.78
N ARG A 47 15.85 15.27 -1.60
CA ARG A 47 17.18 14.66 -1.51
C ARG A 47 17.26 13.69 -0.34
N THR A 48 16.83 14.11 0.85
CA THR A 48 16.84 13.28 2.06
C THR A 48 16.06 12.01 1.89
N VAL A 49 14.85 12.07 1.30
CA VAL A 49 14.05 10.88 1.02
C VAL A 49 14.80 9.92 0.08
N LYS A 50 15.40 10.44 -0.99
CA LYS A 50 16.13 9.60 -1.96
C LYS A 50 17.41 8.97 -1.38
N GLU A 51 18.05 9.62 -0.43
CA GLU A 51 19.30 9.14 0.18
C GLU A 51 19.07 8.22 1.38
N ARG A 52 18.03 8.47 2.19
CA ARG A 52 17.83 7.77 3.47
C ARG A 52 16.72 6.75 3.47
N VAL A 53 15.65 6.98 2.70
CA VAL A 53 14.49 6.08 2.71
C VAL A 53 14.74 4.90 1.79
N LYS A 54 14.59 3.72 2.33
CA LYS A 54 14.71 2.41 1.64
C LYS A 54 13.53 1.51 2.00
N PHE A 55 13.48 0.36 1.40
CA PHE A 55 12.48 -0.64 1.75
C PHE A 55 13.02 -1.60 2.80
N CYS A 56 12.22 -1.87 3.81
CA CYS A 56 12.53 -2.82 4.87
C CYS A 56 12.89 -4.19 4.27
N VAL A 57 14.04 -4.74 4.67
CA VAL A 57 14.55 -6.03 4.15
C VAL A 57 13.61 -7.20 4.47
N GLN A 58 12.86 -7.12 5.59
CA GLN A 58 11.92 -8.16 5.98
C GLN A 58 10.56 -8.04 5.29
N CYS A 59 9.96 -6.84 5.28
CA CYS A 59 8.55 -6.71 4.92
C CYS A 59 8.27 -5.82 3.72
N GLY A 60 9.28 -5.13 3.16
CA GLY A 60 9.09 -4.23 2.02
C GLY A 60 8.46 -2.88 2.35
N ASN A 61 8.11 -2.59 3.61
CA ASN A 61 7.62 -1.27 4.01
C ASN A 61 8.73 -0.21 3.94
N VAL A 62 8.36 1.06 3.78
CA VAL A 62 9.32 2.17 3.82
C VAL A 62 9.99 2.29 5.18
N SER A 63 11.31 2.55 5.18
CA SER A 63 12.13 2.64 6.39
C SER A 63 13.40 3.44 6.11
N GLU A 64 13.95 4.12 7.12
CA GLU A 64 15.31 4.66 7.08
C GLU A 64 16.35 3.64 7.54
N GLU A 65 15.91 2.63 8.30
CA GLU A 65 16.72 1.52 8.80
C GLU A 65 16.53 0.27 7.94
N ASP A 66 17.41 -0.74 8.10
CA ASP A 66 17.30 -2.02 7.37
C ASP A 66 15.97 -2.73 7.67
N GLU A 67 15.55 -2.71 8.93
CA GLU A 67 14.25 -3.16 9.36
C GLU A 67 13.37 -2.00 9.84
N CYS A 68 12.12 -1.94 9.37
CA CYS A 68 11.19 -0.90 9.79
C CYS A 68 10.78 -1.08 11.28
N ARG A 69 10.25 -0.01 11.86
CA ARG A 69 9.81 0.00 13.27
C ARG A 69 8.84 -1.13 13.62
N ILE A 70 7.99 -1.55 12.68
CA ILE A 70 7.01 -2.63 12.91
C ILE A 70 7.73 -3.98 12.98
N CYS A 71 8.71 -4.25 12.11
CA CYS A 71 9.47 -5.49 12.14
C CYS A 71 10.34 -5.61 13.39
N ARG A 72 10.87 -4.49 13.89
CA ARG A 72 11.70 -4.46 15.11
C ARG A 72 10.90 -4.48 16.42
N ASP A 73 9.59 -4.21 16.39
CA ASP A 73 8.79 -4.17 17.63
C ASP A 73 8.51 -5.57 18.15
N PRO A 74 9.10 -5.97 19.31
CA PRO A 74 8.94 -7.30 19.90
C PRO A 74 7.55 -7.54 20.49
N ARG A 75 6.73 -6.49 20.63
CA ARG A 75 5.35 -6.62 21.14
C ARG A 75 4.37 -7.07 20.06
N ARG A 76 4.82 -7.12 18.80
CA ARG A 76 4.02 -7.57 17.67
C ARG A 76 3.95 -9.10 17.61
N ASP A 77 2.78 -9.60 17.32
CA ASP A 77 2.57 -11.03 17.11
C ASP A 77 3.31 -11.51 15.85
N PRO A 78 4.35 -12.32 15.98
CA PRO A 78 5.10 -12.83 14.83
C PRO A 78 4.35 -13.93 14.06
N THR A 79 3.27 -14.49 14.62
CA THR A 79 2.53 -15.61 14.03
C THR A 79 1.54 -15.19 12.95
N GLN A 80 1.27 -13.87 12.84
CA GLN A 80 0.33 -13.31 11.88
C GLN A 80 1.03 -12.36 10.90
N ILE A 81 0.79 -12.55 9.60
CA ILE A 81 1.28 -11.66 8.55
C ILE A 81 0.09 -11.08 7.78
N CYS A 82 -0.01 -9.74 7.77
CA CYS A 82 -0.94 -9.00 6.93
C CYS A 82 -0.22 -8.58 5.63
N VAL A 83 -0.69 -9.08 4.51
CA VAL A 83 -0.14 -8.80 3.18
C VAL A 83 -0.92 -7.66 2.56
N VAL A 84 -0.22 -6.60 2.17
CA VAL A 84 -0.78 -5.38 1.58
C VAL A 84 -0.07 -5.06 0.25
N GLU A 85 -0.66 -4.22 -0.56
CA GLU A 85 -0.08 -3.81 -1.84
C GLU A 85 1.03 -2.79 -1.66
N GLU A 86 0.79 -1.73 -0.88
CA GLU A 86 1.72 -0.62 -0.72
C GLU A 86 1.92 -0.22 0.75
N SER A 87 2.98 0.56 1.01
CA SER A 87 3.28 1.06 2.35
C SER A 87 2.21 1.99 2.92
N LYS A 88 1.43 2.67 2.07
CA LYS A 88 0.30 3.51 2.49
C LYS A 88 -0.80 2.69 3.19
N ASP A 89 -1.00 1.44 2.76
CA ASP A 89 -2.02 0.53 3.29
C ASP A 89 -1.67 0.10 4.72
N VAL A 90 -0.36 -0.12 4.98
CA VAL A 90 0.13 -0.35 6.34
C VAL A 90 -0.30 0.79 7.27
N ILE A 91 -0.16 2.04 6.82
CA ILE A 91 -0.53 3.22 7.61
C ILE A 91 -2.04 3.25 7.85
N ALA A 92 -2.84 2.89 6.85
CA ALA A 92 -4.30 2.85 6.97
C ALA A 92 -4.75 1.82 8.01
N ILE A 93 -4.19 0.61 7.98
CA ILE A 93 -4.50 -0.45 8.95
C ILE A 93 -4.00 -0.08 10.34
N GLU A 94 -2.78 0.45 10.48
CA GLU A 94 -2.21 0.85 11.77
C GLU A 94 -3.04 1.93 12.50
N ARG A 95 -3.70 2.81 11.75
CA ARG A 95 -4.61 3.83 12.33
C ARG A 95 -5.79 3.23 13.07
N THR A 96 -6.23 2.03 12.69
CA THR A 96 -7.33 1.33 13.37
C THR A 96 -6.92 0.84 14.77
N ARG A 97 -5.64 0.53 14.97
CA ARG A 97 -5.06 -0.08 16.18
C ARG A 97 -5.56 -1.50 16.50
N GLU A 98 -6.28 -2.12 15.57
CA GLU A 98 -6.85 -3.46 15.73
C GLU A 98 -5.86 -4.58 15.41
N PHE A 99 -4.96 -4.36 14.45
CA PHE A 99 -3.98 -5.37 14.04
C PHE A 99 -2.67 -5.26 14.82
N ARG A 100 -2.21 -6.36 15.38
CA ARG A 100 -0.98 -6.44 16.18
C ARG A 100 0.08 -7.36 15.60
N GLY A 101 -0.16 -7.93 14.43
CA GLY A 101 0.79 -8.78 13.72
C GLY A 101 1.86 -8.00 12.95
N LYS A 102 2.56 -8.71 12.08
CA LYS A 102 3.57 -8.17 11.16
C LYS A 102 2.95 -7.96 9.77
N TYR A 103 3.62 -7.16 8.94
CA TYR A 103 3.17 -6.88 7.57
C TYR A 103 4.11 -7.48 6.54
N HIS A 104 3.59 -7.61 5.32
CA HIS A 104 4.38 -7.80 4.10
C HIS A 104 3.79 -6.93 2.99
N VAL A 105 4.64 -6.07 2.42
CA VAL A 105 4.28 -5.12 1.35
C VAL A 105 4.75 -5.72 0.03
N LEU A 106 3.81 -5.94 -0.90
CA LEU A 106 4.07 -6.56 -2.20
C LEU A 106 4.80 -5.63 -3.17
N GLY A 107 4.56 -4.31 -3.04
CA GLY A 107 5.05 -3.29 -3.97
C GLY A 107 4.08 -3.00 -5.12
N GLY A 108 2.84 -3.49 -5.03
CA GLY A 108 1.78 -3.30 -6.01
C GLY A 108 0.82 -4.48 -6.07
N ALA A 109 0.05 -4.56 -7.14
CA ALA A 109 -0.88 -5.66 -7.45
C ALA A 109 -0.56 -6.27 -8.83
N ILE A 110 -1.00 -7.49 -9.08
CA ILE A 110 -0.94 -8.13 -10.40
C ILE A 110 -1.88 -7.36 -11.33
N SER A 111 -1.31 -6.73 -12.37
CA SER A 111 -2.05 -5.97 -13.38
C SER A 111 -1.53 -6.31 -14.78
N PRO A 112 -2.20 -7.23 -15.50
CA PRO A 112 -1.80 -7.58 -16.86
C PRO A 112 -1.87 -6.39 -17.82
N ILE A 113 -2.77 -5.44 -17.59
CA ILE A 113 -2.92 -4.23 -18.42
C ILE A 113 -1.69 -3.34 -18.30
N ASP A 114 -1.13 -3.22 -17.09
CA ASP A 114 0.08 -2.44 -16.82
C ASP A 114 1.37 -3.26 -17.00
N GLY A 115 1.25 -4.52 -17.41
CA GLY A 115 2.37 -5.44 -17.59
C GLY A 115 3.01 -5.89 -16.27
N ILE A 116 2.29 -5.82 -15.15
CA ILE A 116 2.79 -6.21 -13.83
C ILE A 116 2.39 -7.66 -13.54
N GLY A 117 3.37 -8.56 -13.59
CA GLY A 117 3.23 -9.96 -13.22
C GLY A 117 3.69 -10.26 -11.80
N PRO A 118 3.49 -11.48 -11.32
CA PRO A 118 3.89 -11.90 -9.97
C PRO A 118 5.40 -11.74 -9.68
N GLU A 119 6.24 -11.82 -10.71
CA GLU A 119 7.70 -11.71 -10.61
C GLU A 119 8.19 -10.29 -10.34
N GLN A 120 7.36 -9.26 -10.60
CA GLN A 120 7.67 -7.87 -10.30
C GLN A 120 7.24 -7.47 -8.89
N LEU A 121 6.50 -8.35 -8.22
CA LEU A 121 6.05 -8.16 -6.84
C LEU A 121 6.93 -8.96 -5.86
N ARG A 122 6.94 -8.55 -4.60
CA ARG A 122 7.71 -9.20 -3.53
C ARG A 122 7.06 -10.51 -3.04
N ILE A 123 6.55 -11.31 -3.97
CA ILE A 123 5.88 -12.60 -3.66
C ILE A 123 6.91 -13.66 -3.29
N ARG A 124 8.09 -13.67 -3.92
CA ARG A 124 9.16 -14.60 -3.57
C ARG A 124 9.62 -14.41 -2.13
N GLU A 125 9.81 -13.17 -1.71
CA GLU A 125 10.21 -12.82 -0.34
C GLU A 125 9.12 -13.19 0.66
N LEU A 126 7.84 -13.01 0.30
CA LEU A 126 6.71 -13.48 1.11
C LEU A 126 6.80 -15.01 1.30
N MET A 127 6.92 -15.77 0.23
CA MET A 127 6.96 -17.24 0.28
C MET A 127 8.16 -17.73 1.11
N THR A 128 9.32 -17.10 0.97
CA THR A 128 10.51 -17.41 1.79
C THR A 128 10.23 -17.16 3.27
N ARG A 129 9.57 -16.06 3.59
CA ARG A 129 9.20 -15.70 4.97
C ARG A 129 8.16 -16.65 5.56
N LEU A 130 7.20 -17.11 4.75
CA LEU A 130 6.16 -18.05 5.18
C LEU A 130 6.68 -19.49 5.43
N ALA A 131 7.92 -19.79 5.06
CA ALA A 131 8.56 -21.05 5.41
C ALA A 131 8.93 -21.13 6.92
N ASP A 132 8.84 -20.02 7.67
CA ASP A 132 8.99 -20.04 9.12
C ASP A 132 7.81 -20.76 9.77
N SER A 133 8.10 -21.79 10.53
CA SER A 133 7.10 -22.66 11.20
C SER A 133 6.27 -21.94 12.28
N ASN A 134 6.67 -20.74 12.70
CA ASN A 134 5.93 -19.96 13.68
C ASN A 134 4.73 -19.21 13.10
N ILE A 135 4.66 -19.05 11.77
CA ILE A 135 3.56 -18.35 11.15
C ILE A 135 2.32 -19.25 11.08
N VAL A 136 1.19 -18.75 11.56
CA VAL A 136 -0.09 -19.47 11.65
C VAL A 136 -1.12 -18.92 10.68
N GLU A 137 -1.14 -17.60 10.48
CA GLU A 137 -2.15 -16.93 9.67
C GLU A 137 -1.55 -15.90 8.72
N VAL A 138 -2.04 -15.92 7.48
CA VAL A 138 -1.78 -14.89 6.47
C VAL A 138 -3.09 -14.20 6.14
N ILE A 139 -3.15 -12.89 6.39
CA ILE A 139 -4.30 -12.04 6.12
C ILE A 139 -4.02 -11.31 4.80
N LEU A 140 -4.79 -11.58 3.76
CA LEU A 140 -4.68 -10.91 2.48
C LEU A 140 -5.52 -9.63 2.52
N ALA A 141 -4.83 -8.49 2.61
CA ALA A 141 -5.42 -7.16 2.71
C ALA A 141 -5.07 -6.31 1.47
N THR A 142 -5.19 -6.93 0.29
CA THR A 142 -5.12 -6.24 -0.99
C THR A 142 -6.37 -5.40 -1.23
N ASP A 143 -6.28 -4.41 -2.10
CA ASP A 143 -7.40 -3.53 -2.41
C ASP A 143 -8.63 -4.32 -2.92
N PRO A 144 -9.85 -3.88 -2.60
CA PRO A 144 -11.09 -4.57 -3.02
C PRO A 144 -11.48 -4.21 -4.48
N ASN A 145 -10.50 -4.09 -5.37
CA ASN A 145 -10.64 -3.88 -6.80
C ASN A 145 -10.27 -5.15 -7.59
N LEU A 146 -10.34 -5.11 -8.91
CA LEU A 146 -10.10 -6.27 -9.78
C LEU A 146 -8.68 -6.83 -9.62
N GLU A 147 -7.68 -5.95 -9.62
CA GLU A 147 -6.26 -6.29 -9.50
C GLU A 147 -5.94 -6.88 -8.12
N GLY A 148 -6.46 -6.26 -7.06
CA GLY A 148 -6.28 -6.75 -5.69
C GLY A 148 -6.97 -8.09 -5.44
N GLU A 149 -8.16 -8.33 -6.03
CA GLU A 149 -8.84 -9.63 -5.98
C GLU A 149 -8.07 -10.71 -6.73
N ALA A 150 -7.54 -10.39 -7.92
CA ALA A 150 -6.70 -11.30 -8.69
C ALA A 150 -5.42 -11.65 -7.92
N THR A 151 -4.79 -10.65 -7.32
CA THR A 151 -3.57 -10.81 -6.50
C THR A 151 -3.84 -11.69 -5.28
N ALA A 152 -4.92 -11.43 -4.54
CA ALA A 152 -5.30 -12.25 -3.39
C ALA A 152 -5.60 -13.70 -3.79
N THR A 153 -6.31 -13.90 -4.89
CA THR A 153 -6.62 -15.25 -5.39
C THR A 153 -5.33 -16.00 -5.76
N TYR A 154 -4.41 -15.32 -6.43
CA TYR A 154 -3.11 -15.89 -6.78
C TYR A 154 -2.32 -16.29 -5.52
N LEU A 155 -2.19 -15.38 -4.55
CA LEU A 155 -1.50 -15.65 -3.29
C LEU A 155 -2.17 -16.78 -2.49
N ALA A 156 -3.50 -16.81 -2.41
CA ALA A 156 -4.21 -17.88 -1.71
C ALA A 156 -3.91 -19.26 -2.30
N ARG A 157 -3.79 -19.38 -3.62
CA ARG A 157 -3.41 -20.64 -4.30
C ARG A 157 -1.99 -21.08 -3.95
N LEU A 158 -1.07 -20.16 -3.75
CA LEU A 158 0.31 -20.47 -3.36
C LEU A 158 0.42 -20.84 -1.87
N ILE A 159 -0.33 -20.14 -1.00
CA ILE A 159 -0.16 -20.24 0.46
C ILE A 159 -0.96 -21.39 1.07
N LYS A 160 -2.19 -21.65 0.60
CA LYS A 160 -3.05 -22.72 1.14
C LYS A 160 -2.37 -24.09 1.18
N PRO A 161 -1.61 -24.54 0.15
CA PRO A 161 -0.92 -25.83 0.19
C PRO A 161 0.16 -25.94 1.29
N MET A 162 0.61 -24.82 1.86
CA MET A 162 1.56 -24.79 2.98
C MET A 162 0.89 -25.13 4.33
N GLY A 163 -0.43 -25.30 4.36
CA GLY A 163 -1.18 -25.60 5.59
C GLY A 163 -1.44 -24.38 6.47
N LEU A 164 -1.15 -23.17 6.00
CA LEU A 164 -1.39 -21.93 6.73
C LEU A 164 -2.86 -21.50 6.61
N LYS A 165 -3.38 -20.89 7.68
CA LYS A 165 -4.66 -20.21 7.62
C LYS A 165 -4.56 -18.99 6.72
N VAL A 166 -5.40 -18.89 5.71
CA VAL A 166 -5.48 -17.72 4.82
C VAL A 166 -6.84 -17.05 5.03
N SER A 167 -6.82 -15.79 5.40
CA SER A 167 -8.01 -14.97 5.59
C SER A 167 -7.97 -13.71 4.76
N ARG A 168 -9.11 -13.03 4.62
CA ARG A 168 -9.24 -11.73 3.97
C ARG A 168 -9.96 -10.74 4.88
N LEU A 169 -9.74 -9.45 4.63
CA LEU A 169 -10.55 -8.43 5.28
C LEU A 169 -12.01 -8.61 4.89
N ALA A 170 -12.91 -8.41 5.85
CA ALA A 170 -14.34 -8.47 5.59
C ALA A 170 -14.74 -7.34 4.63
N SER A 171 -15.56 -7.68 3.64
CA SER A 171 -16.21 -6.73 2.75
C SER A 171 -17.64 -6.50 3.20
N GLY A 172 -18.14 -5.27 3.06
CA GLY A 172 -19.52 -4.97 3.44
C GLY A 172 -19.85 -3.49 3.42
N LEU A 173 -21.01 -3.17 3.99
CA LEU A 173 -21.53 -1.82 4.07
C LEU A 173 -20.67 -0.94 4.96
N PRO A 174 -20.39 0.32 4.54
CA PRO A 174 -19.69 1.27 5.39
C PRO A 174 -20.55 1.66 6.59
N VAL A 175 -19.91 1.84 7.74
CA VAL A 175 -20.58 2.30 8.96
C VAL A 175 -21.07 3.73 8.76
N GLY A 176 -22.34 4.00 9.08
CA GLY A 176 -22.98 5.33 8.98
C GLY A 176 -23.53 5.66 7.58
N GLY A 177 -23.52 4.71 6.65
CA GLY A 177 -24.21 4.86 5.36
C GLY A 177 -25.62 4.33 5.39
N ASP A 178 -26.50 4.92 4.58
CA ASP A 178 -27.85 4.41 4.35
C ASP A 178 -27.83 3.29 3.33
N LEU A 179 -28.65 2.26 3.54
CA LEU A 179 -28.69 1.05 2.71
C LEU A 179 -29.05 1.35 1.25
N GLU A 180 -29.92 2.34 1.03
CA GLU A 180 -30.41 2.73 -0.29
C GLU A 180 -29.33 3.32 -1.21
N TYR A 181 -28.22 3.83 -0.63
CA TYR A 181 -27.11 4.39 -1.40
C TYR A 181 -25.97 3.39 -1.67
N ALA A 182 -26.10 2.16 -1.14
CA ALA A 182 -25.12 1.12 -1.42
C ALA A 182 -25.31 0.59 -2.84
N ASP A 183 -24.21 0.48 -3.59
CA ASP A 183 -24.23 -0.18 -4.89
C ASP A 183 -24.54 -1.69 -4.75
N GLU A 184 -25.04 -2.31 -5.84
CA GLU A 184 -25.47 -3.70 -5.86
C GLU A 184 -24.35 -4.69 -5.52
N VAL A 185 -23.10 -4.40 -5.91
CA VAL A 185 -21.95 -5.27 -5.65
C VAL A 185 -21.58 -5.24 -4.16
N THR A 186 -21.52 -4.04 -3.57
CA THR A 186 -21.25 -3.85 -2.13
C THR A 186 -22.33 -4.53 -1.29
N LEU A 187 -23.60 -4.36 -1.67
CA LEU A 187 -24.74 -4.98 -0.97
C LEU A 187 -24.70 -6.52 -1.10
N GLY A 188 -24.40 -7.03 -2.29
CA GLY A 188 -24.24 -8.47 -2.54
C GLY A 188 -23.15 -9.09 -1.67
N ARG A 189 -21.97 -8.45 -1.61
CA ARG A 189 -20.86 -8.88 -0.73
C ARG A 189 -21.22 -8.84 0.75
N ALA A 190 -22.01 -7.84 1.17
CA ALA A 190 -22.51 -7.77 2.55
C ALA A 190 -23.42 -8.94 2.90
N PHE A 191 -24.29 -9.35 1.97
CA PHE A 191 -25.15 -10.54 2.15
C PHE A 191 -24.33 -11.84 2.21
N GLU A 192 -23.33 -12.01 1.36
CA GLU A 192 -22.44 -13.17 1.40
C GLU A 192 -21.67 -13.25 2.70
N GLY A 193 -21.13 -12.11 3.17
CA GLY A 193 -20.33 -11.98 4.39
C GLY A 193 -21.15 -11.82 5.68
N ARG A 194 -22.49 -11.99 5.64
CA ARG A 194 -23.35 -11.81 6.82
C ARG A 194 -22.96 -12.72 7.97
N ARG A 195 -22.99 -12.18 9.17
CA ARG A 195 -22.67 -12.90 10.41
C ARG A 195 -23.96 -13.18 11.20
N ASN A 196 -23.95 -14.26 11.98
CA ASN A 196 -25.00 -14.49 12.95
C ASN A 196 -24.95 -13.42 14.03
N VAL A 197 -26.11 -12.92 14.42
CA VAL A 197 -26.25 -12.07 15.61
C VAL A 197 -26.27 -13.02 16.80
N GLU A 198 -25.15 -13.07 17.53
CA GLU A 198 -25.11 -13.76 18.81
C GLU A 198 -25.80 -12.87 19.84
N GLY A 199 -26.80 -13.41 20.52
CA GLY A 199 -27.57 -12.72 21.57
C GLY A 199 -26.81 -12.62 22.88
#